data_6caa3ccb15bd5db0f11c7f35290c2a0c
#
_entry.id   6caa3ccb15bd5db0f11c7f35290c2a0c
#
_cell.length_a   1.000
_cell.length_b   1.000
_cell.length_c   1.000
_cell.angle_alpha   90.00
_cell.angle_beta   90.00
_cell.angle_gamma   90.00
#
_symmetry.space_group_name_H-M   'P 1'
#
loop_
_entity.id
_entity.type
_entity.pdbx_description
1 polymer ?
#
loop_
_entity_poly.entity_id
_entity_poly.type
_entity_poly.pdbx_seq_one_letter_code
_entity_poly.pdbx_strand_id
1 'polypeptide(L)'
;MLPVVSAETEILVHYLDQQRESVLKIVDGLPAAALRRPVFPSGWTCLSLIHHLAVDDERYWFRGVAAGEPIEFPADEDTTGWLVGPQVSAEQVFSLYQEEIARANAIIAATPLDALARRRDPLWDTSGWPEPEQTVNMRWIILHIIEETARNAGHLDTARELLDGRTGLG
;
A
#
# COMPACT_ATOMS: atom_id res chain seq x y z
N MET A 1 15.54 3.43 25.88
CA MET A 1 14.18 3.90 26.15
C MET A 1 13.46 3.86 24.80
N LEU A 2 12.47 2.99 24.66
CA LEU A 2 11.67 2.96 23.43
C LEU A 2 10.94 4.31 23.30
N PRO A 3 10.85 4.88 22.09
CA PRO A 3 10.10 6.10 21.91
C PRO A 3 8.64 5.86 22.33
N VAL A 4 8.11 6.76 23.15
CA VAL A 4 6.68 6.74 23.49
C VAL A 4 5.93 7.11 22.22
N VAL A 5 5.19 6.16 21.67
CA VAL A 5 4.32 6.40 20.53
C VAL A 5 3.30 7.47 20.93
N SER A 6 3.14 8.51 20.12
CA SER A 6 2.20 9.59 20.45
C SER A 6 0.76 9.13 20.22
N ALA A 7 -0.21 9.72 20.94
CA ALA A 7 -1.63 9.43 20.71
C ALA A 7 -2.06 9.71 19.26
N GLU A 8 -1.44 10.68 18.59
CA GLU A 8 -1.67 10.95 17.17
C GLU A 8 -1.18 9.78 16.31
N THR A 9 0.01 9.25 16.59
CA THR A 9 0.53 8.07 15.86
C THR A 9 -0.39 6.87 16.02
N GLU A 10 -0.88 6.63 17.24
CA GLU A 10 -1.81 5.52 17.49
C GLU A 10 -3.10 5.66 16.66
N ILE A 11 -3.66 6.88 16.57
CA ILE A 11 -4.85 7.15 15.76
C ILE A 11 -4.55 6.92 14.27
N LEU A 12 -3.45 7.45 13.75
CA LEU A 12 -3.09 7.29 12.34
C LEU A 12 -2.86 5.82 11.97
N VAL A 13 -2.13 5.08 12.80
CA VAL A 13 -1.90 3.64 12.59
C VAL A 13 -3.22 2.87 12.65
N HIS A 14 -4.11 3.20 13.60
CA HIS A 14 -5.42 2.57 13.69
C HIS A 14 -6.22 2.73 12.39
N TYR A 15 -6.30 3.95 11.83
CA TYR A 15 -6.99 4.16 10.56
C TYR A 15 -6.31 3.45 9.38
N LEU A 16 -4.98 3.46 9.33
CA LEU A 16 -4.23 2.74 8.31
C LEU A 16 -4.51 1.22 8.36
N ASP A 17 -4.45 0.63 9.55
CA ASP A 17 -4.69 -0.79 9.74
C ASP A 17 -6.15 -1.18 9.41
N GLN A 18 -7.13 -0.31 9.71
CA GLN A 18 -8.51 -0.51 9.27
C GLN A 18 -8.65 -0.61 7.74
N GLN A 19 -7.92 0.23 6.99
CA GLN A 19 -7.95 0.17 5.53
C GLN A 19 -7.28 -1.12 5.01
N ARG A 20 -6.14 -1.50 5.58
CA ARG A 20 -5.43 -2.74 5.24
C ARG A 20 -6.28 -3.99 5.51
N GLU A 21 -6.94 -4.03 6.66
CA GLU A 21 -7.88 -5.11 7.01
C GLU A 21 -9.07 -5.15 6.05
N SER A 22 -9.60 -3.98 5.66
CA SER A 22 -10.68 -3.88 4.69
C SER A 22 -10.29 -4.48 3.34
N VAL A 23 -9.09 -4.16 2.82
CA VAL A 23 -8.55 -4.75 1.59
C VAL A 23 -8.56 -6.29 1.65
N LEU A 24 -8.01 -6.86 2.72
CA LEU A 24 -7.93 -8.32 2.88
C LEU A 24 -9.33 -8.95 3.04
N LYS A 25 -10.21 -8.32 3.79
CA LYS A 25 -11.59 -8.79 4.02
C LYS A 25 -12.42 -8.78 2.74
N ILE A 26 -12.28 -7.76 1.89
CA ILE A 26 -13.02 -7.65 0.64
C ILE A 26 -12.73 -8.84 -0.28
N VAL A 27 -11.49 -9.30 -0.35
CA VAL A 27 -11.09 -10.40 -1.24
C VAL A 27 -11.16 -11.79 -0.58
N ASP A 28 -11.49 -11.85 0.71
CA ASP A 28 -11.56 -13.11 1.44
C ASP A 28 -12.55 -14.09 0.80
N GLY A 29 -12.14 -15.35 0.70
CA GLY A 29 -12.92 -16.41 0.09
C GLY A 29 -13.06 -16.37 -1.44
N LEU A 30 -12.40 -15.41 -2.14
CA LEU A 30 -12.30 -15.47 -3.60
C LEU A 30 -11.36 -16.61 -4.02
N PRO A 31 -11.78 -17.48 -4.95
CA PRO A 31 -10.88 -18.50 -5.49
C PRO A 31 -9.76 -17.87 -6.31
N ALA A 32 -8.59 -18.51 -6.37
CA ALA A 32 -7.40 -18.01 -7.07
C ALA A 32 -7.67 -17.61 -8.53
N ALA A 33 -8.54 -18.35 -9.23
CA ALA A 33 -8.94 -18.00 -10.60
C ALA A 33 -9.73 -16.68 -10.68
N ALA A 34 -10.57 -16.38 -9.68
CA ALA A 34 -11.32 -15.13 -9.62
C ALA A 34 -10.40 -13.95 -9.25
N LEU A 35 -9.45 -14.14 -8.33
CA LEU A 35 -8.45 -13.12 -7.99
C LEU A 35 -7.63 -12.65 -9.20
N ARG A 36 -7.46 -13.50 -10.21
CA ARG A 36 -6.71 -13.21 -11.45
C ARG A 36 -7.60 -12.80 -12.63
N ARG A 37 -8.91 -12.76 -12.46
CA ARG A 37 -9.84 -12.39 -13.53
C ARG A 37 -9.99 -10.89 -13.62
N PRO A 38 -9.62 -10.24 -14.73
CA PRO A 38 -9.91 -8.83 -14.94
C PRO A 38 -11.42 -8.63 -15.15
N VAL A 39 -11.97 -7.60 -14.52
CA VAL A 39 -13.41 -7.25 -14.63
C VAL A 39 -13.64 -5.87 -15.23
N PHE A 40 -12.56 -5.09 -15.39
CA PHE A 40 -12.59 -3.76 -15.99
C PHE A 40 -11.77 -3.70 -17.28
N PRO A 41 -12.11 -2.76 -18.20
CA PRO A 41 -11.35 -2.59 -19.45
C PRO A 41 -9.86 -2.28 -19.26
N SER A 42 -9.48 -1.67 -18.13
CA SER A 42 -8.08 -1.41 -17.76
C SER A 42 -7.25 -2.67 -17.48
N GLY A 43 -7.91 -3.82 -17.30
CA GLY A 43 -7.25 -5.13 -17.25
C GLY A 43 -6.63 -5.53 -15.90
N TRP A 44 -6.63 -4.66 -14.88
CA TRP A 44 -6.12 -5.03 -13.55
C TRP A 44 -7.02 -6.10 -12.87
N THR A 45 -6.44 -6.83 -11.96
CA THR A 45 -7.09 -7.91 -11.21
C THR A 45 -7.01 -7.65 -9.71
N CYS A 46 -7.88 -8.27 -8.91
CA CYS A 46 -7.78 -8.14 -7.45
C CYS A 46 -6.39 -8.52 -6.94
N LEU A 47 -5.78 -9.56 -7.51
CA LEU A 47 -4.44 -9.99 -7.10
C LEU A 47 -3.37 -8.95 -7.45
N SER A 48 -3.43 -8.36 -8.64
CA SER A 48 -2.47 -7.34 -9.06
C SER A 48 -2.60 -6.06 -8.23
N LEU A 49 -3.81 -5.70 -7.82
CA LEU A 49 -4.02 -4.54 -6.95
C LEU A 49 -3.43 -4.76 -5.55
N ILE A 50 -3.59 -5.95 -4.95
CA ILE A 50 -2.97 -6.26 -3.65
C ILE A 50 -1.44 -6.28 -3.77
N HIS A 51 -0.90 -6.78 -4.88
CA HIS A 51 0.54 -6.73 -5.14
C HIS A 51 1.03 -5.29 -5.27
N HIS A 52 0.30 -4.43 -5.98
CA HIS A 52 0.56 -2.99 -6.08
C HIS A 52 0.61 -2.32 -4.69
N LEU A 53 -0.40 -2.55 -3.84
CA LEU A 53 -0.41 -2.05 -2.47
C LEU A 53 0.82 -2.51 -1.66
N ALA A 54 1.27 -3.76 -1.86
CA ALA A 54 2.45 -4.27 -1.16
C ALA A 54 3.75 -3.60 -1.61
N VAL A 55 3.91 -3.40 -2.93
CA VAL A 55 5.18 -2.97 -3.54
C VAL A 55 5.27 -1.46 -3.65
N ASP A 56 4.23 -0.82 -4.23
CA ASP A 56 4.28 0.60 -4.57
C ASP A 56 3.79 1.49 -3.42
N ASP A 57 2.96 0.97 -2.52
CA ASP A 57 2.52 1.73 -1.34
C ASP A 57 3.36 1.37 -0.11
N GLU A 58 3.23 0.15 0.42
CA GLU A 58 3.88 -0.19 1.70
C GLU A 58 5.40 -0.20 1.61
N ARG A 59 5.97 -0.98 0.68
CA ARG A 59 7.42 -1.10 0.53
C ARG A 59 8.06 0.22 0.10
N TYR A 60 7.49 0.83 -0.94
CA TYR A 60 8.07 2.04 -1.53
C TYR A 60 8.10 3.18 -0.52
N TRP A 61 6.95 3.52 0.05
CA TRP A 61 6.85 4.70 0.90
C TRP A 61 7.51 4.51 2.27
N PHE A 62 7.30 3.38 2.93
CA PHE A 62 7.87 3.21 4.27
C PHE A 62 9.33 2.78 4.24
N ARG A 63 9.70 1.79 3.42
CA ARG A 63 11.08 1.33 3.36
C ARG A 63 11.94 2.22 2.48
N GLY A 64 11.49 2.50 1.25
CA GLY A 64 12.24 3.28 0.27
C GLY A 64 12.36 4.75 0.67
N VAL A 65 11.23 5.42 0.84
CA VAL A 65 11.17 6.88 1.05
C VAL A 65 11.44 7.21 2.51
N ALA A 66 10.64 6.71 3.46
CA ALA A 66 10.76 7.06 4.86
C ALA A 66 12.08 6.57 5.48
N ALA A 67 12.41 5.28 5.36
CA ALA A 67 13.59 4.69 5.97
C ALA A 67 14.86 4.81 5.11
N GLY A 68 14.73 5.13 3.81
CA GLY A 68 15.86 5.26 2.88
C GLY A 68 16.56 3.93 2.57
N GLU A 69 15.85 2.80 2.74
CA GLU A 69 16.38 1.50 2.39
C GLU A 69 16.59 1.38 0.88
N PRO A 70 17.64 0.68 0.42
CA PRO A 70 17.77 0.34 -0.97
C PRO A 70 16.66 -0.65 -1.35
N ILE A 71 15.71 -0.20 -2.17
CA ILE A 71 14.68 -1.04 -2.74
C ILE A 71 14.93 -1.15 -4.24
N GLU A 72 14.86 -2.38 -4.75
CA GLU A 72 14.92 -2.62 -6.18
C GLU A 72 13.52 -2.44 -6.76
N PHE A 73 13.40 -1.52 -7.70
CA PHE A 73 12.25 -1.46 -8.59
C PHE A 73 12.62 -2.20 -9.86
N PRO A 74 11.69 -2.99 -10.40
CA PRO A 74 11.88 -3.53 -11.74
C PRO A 74 12.14 -2.39 -12.73
N ALA A 75 13.08 -2.61 -13.65
CA ALA A 75 13.58 -1.57 -14.57
C ALA A 75 12.62 -1.22 -15.71
N ASP A 76 11.52 -1.93 -15.87
CA ASP A 76 10.60 -1.77 -16.98
C ASP A 76 9.46 -0.82 -16.63
N GLU A 77 9.09 0.02 -17.58
CA GLU A 77 7.99 0.99 -17.46
C GLU A 77 6.62 0.33 -17.14
N ASP A 78 6.51 -1.00 -17.33
CA ASP A 78 5.31 -1.80 -17.04
C ASP A 78 5.25 -2.38 -15.61
N THR A 79 6.14 -1.98 -14.72
CA THR A 79 6.36 -2.67 -13.44
C THR A 79 5.91 -1.88 -12.21
N THR A 80 4.85 -1.18 -12.34
CA THR A 80 4.15 -0.48 -11.24
C THR A 80 3.40 -1.42 -10.29
N GLY A 81 3.99 -2.55 -9.90
CA GLY A 81 3.32 -3.52 -9.02
C GLY A 81 2.08 -4.22 -9.63
N TRP A 82 1.59 -3.76 -10.78
CA TRP A 82 0.35 -4.24 -11.40
C TRP A 82 0.48 -5.58 -12.14
N LEU A 83 1.70 -6.06 -12.39
CA LEU A 83 1.93 -7.32 -13.08
C LEU A 83 2.30 -8.42 -12.10
N VAL A 84 1.44 -9.43 -11.99
CA VAL A 84 1.69 -10.64 -11.20
C VAL A 84 1.85 -11.83 -12.15
N GLY A 85 3.09 -12.32 -12.27
CA GLY A 85 3.41 -13.46 -13.12
C GLY A 85 2.57 -14.70 -12.79
N PRO A 86 2.34 -15.60 -13.77
CA PRO A 86 1.46 -16.77 -13.58
C PRO A 86 1.99 -17.78 -12.56
N GLN A 87 3.30 -17.76 -12.27
CA GLN A 87 3.95 -18.65 -11.30
C GLN A 87 3.90 -18.11 -9.85
N VAL A 88 3.55 -16.86 -9.65
CA VAL A 88 3.41 -16.28 -8.30
C VAL A 88 2.03 -16.65 -7.76
N SER A 89 1.94 -17.38 -6.66
CA SER A 89 0.66 -17.79 -6.10
C SER A 89 -0.07 -16.62 -5.39
N ALA A 90 -1.38 -16.76 -5.18
CA ALA A 90 -2.13 -15.78 -4.40
C ALA A 90 -1.62 -15.69 -2.96
N GLU A 91 -1.28 -16.82 -2.35
CA GLU A 91 -0.71 -16.88 -1.01
C GLU A 91 0.61 -16.11 -0.91
N GLN A 92 1.45 -16.18 -1.95
CA GLN A 92 2.71 -15.41 -1.98
C GLN A 92 2.44 -13.91 -2.01
N VAL A 93 1.44 -13.45 -2.76
CA VAL A 93 1.07 -12.04 -2.81
C VAL A 93 0.49 -11.56 -1.47
N PHE A 94 -0.39 -12.35 -0.85
CA PHE A 94 -0.93 -12.02 0.47
C PHE A 94 0.15 -12.00 1.55
N SER A 95 1.06 -12.98 1.55
CA SER A 95 2.19 -13.02 2.48
C SER A 95 3.09 -11.80 2.31
N LEU A 96 3.39 -11.42 1.05
CA LEU A 96 4.16 -10.23 0.73
C LEU A 96 3.50 -8.97 1.31
N TYR A 97 2.20 -8.79 1.09
CA TYR A 97 1.48 -7.64 1.61
C TYR A 97 1.53 -7.58 3.14
N GLN A 98 1.27 -8.69 3.82
CA GLN A 98 1.35 -8.77 5.29
C GLN A 98 2.77 -8.53 5.83
N GLU A 99 3.80 -9.02 5.15
CA GLU A 99 5.20 -8.78 5.52
C GLU A 99 5.58 -7.30 5.38
N GLU A 100 5.16 -6.64 4.30
CA GLU A 100 5.45 -5.22 4.11
C GLU A 100 4.67 -4.35 5.10
N ILE A 101 3.43 -4.69 5.44
CA ILE A 101 2.67 -4.06 6.54
C ILE A 101 3.43 -4.17 7.87
N ALA A 102 3.92 -5.35 8.21
CA ALA A 102 4.67 -5.55 9.45
C ALA A 102 5.95 -4.70 9.50
N ARG A 103 6.66 -4.59 8.37
CA ARG A 103 7.85 -3.74 8.24
C ARG A 103 7.51 -2.26 8.33
N ALA A 104 6.44 -1.82 7.65
CA ALA A 104 5.94 -0.45 7.72
C ALA A 104 5.60 -0.05 9.17
N ASN A 105 4.88 -0.90 9.90
CA ASN A 105 4.53 -0.66 11.29
C ASN A 105 5.77 -0.54 12.20
N ALA A 106 6.80 -1.33 11.96
CA ALA A 106 8.07 -1.22 12.69
C ALA A 106 8.79 0.12 12.39
N ILE A 107 8.77 0.57 11.13
CA ILE A 107 9.35 1.87 10.74
C ILE A 107 8.56 3.02 11.37
N ILE A 108 7.23 2.98 11.32
CA ILE A 108 6.36 3.99 11.94
C ILE A 108 6.62 4.07 13.44
N ALA A 109 6.69 2.95 14.14
CA ALA A 109 6.93 2.90 15.58
C ALA A 109 8.32 3.47 15.98
N ALA A 110 9.30 3.41 15.09
CA ALA A 110 10.66 3.90 15.31
C ALA A 110 10.89 5.35 14.86
N THR A 111 9.91 5.99 14.17
CA THR A 111 10.12 7.27 13.49
C THR A 111 9.11 8.32 13.99
N PRO A 112 9.57 9.48 14.51
CA PRO A 112 8.65 10.57 14.86
C PRO A 112 7.82 11.05 13.65
N LEU A 113 6.57 11.46 13.87
CA LEU A 113 5.68 11.91 12.80
C LEU A 113 6.22 13.10 12.00
N ASP A 114 6.96 13.99 12.67
CA ASP A 114 7.56 15.17 12.04
C ASP A 114 8.93 14.90 11.40
N ALA A 115 9.47 13.67 11.53
CA ALA A 115 10.74 13.33 10.93
C ALA A 115 10.60 13.34 9.39
N LEU A 116 11.49 14.07 8.74
CA LEU A 116 11.55 14.09 7.29
C LEU A 116 11.98 12.72 6.74
N ALA A 117 11.43 12.36 5.59
CA ALA A 117 11.83 11.18 4.86
C ALA A 117 13.33 11.20 4.54
N ARG A 118 13.97 10.05 4.61
CA ARG A 118 15.42 9.92 4.35
C ARG A 118 15.78 9.97 2.88
N ARG A 119 14.81 9.71 2.01
CA ARG A 119 14.97 9.77 0.57
C ARG A 119 13.86 10.62 -0.03
N ARG A 120 14.23 11.52 -0.94
CA ARG A 120 13.25 12.22 -1.78
C ARG A 120 12.70 11.24 -2.81
N ASP A 121 11.40 11.22 -3.00
CA ASP A 121 10.78 10.41 -4.04
C ASP A 121 11.16 10.98 -5.43
N PRO A 122 11.90 10.23 -6.26
CA PRO A 122 12.28 10.69 -7.58
C PRO A 122 11.11 10.70 -8.58
N LEU A 123 10.02 9.99 -8.30
CA LEU A 123 8.84 9.87 -9.16
C LEU A 123 7.76 10.90 -8.81
N TRP A 124 7.86 11.53 -7.62
CA TRP A 124 6.89 12.51 -7.18
C TRP A 124 7.21 13.88 -7.71
N ASP A 125 6.37 14.40 -8.58
CA ASP A 125 6.49 15.77 -9.08
C ASP A 125 6.08 16.78 -8.01
N THR A 126 7.05 17.35 -7.33
CA THR A 126 6.87 18.42 -6.35
C THR A 126 7.18 19.79 -6.92
N SER A 127 7.24 19.95 -8.23
CA SER A 127 7.68 21.20 -8.88
C SER A 127 6.84 22.44 -8.53
N GLY A 128 5.59 22.23 -8.10
CA GLY A 128 4.70 23.29 -7.62
C GLY A 128 4.70 23.50 -6.10
N TRP A 129 5.53 22.77 -5.35
CA TRP A 129 5.56 22.83 -3.89
C TRP A 129 6.71 23.73 -3.42
N PRO A 130 6.54 24.49 -2.32
CA PRO A 130 7.63 25.21 -1.66
C PRO A 130 8.75 24.24 -1.23
N GLU A 131 9.99 24.75 -1.14
CA GLU A 131 11.17 23.93 -0.79
C GLU A 131 11.00 23.05 0.46
N PRO A 132 10.42 23.50 1.57
CA PRO A 132 10.22 22.65 2.74
C PRO A 132 9.25 21.49 2.50
N GLU A 133 8.26 21.67 1.64
CA GLU A 133 7.24 20.65 1.32
C GLU A 133 7.69 19.69 0.22
N GLN A 134 8.84 19.93 -0.40
CA GLN A 134 9.42 18.98 -1.37
C GLN A 134 9.99 17.73 -0.73
N THR A 135 10.10 17.71 0.60
CA THR A 135 10.49 16.53 1.36
C THR A 135 9.39 16.22 2.36
N VAL A 136 8.67 15.14 2.11
CA VAL A 136 7.57 14.70 2.97
C VAL A 136 8.07 14.20 4.33
N ASN A 137 7.23 14.27 5.35
CA ASN A 137 7.48 13.68 6.66
C ASN A 137 6.67 12.40 6.88
N MET A 138 6.93 11.68 7.98
CA MET A 138 6.25 10.43 8.30
C MET A 138 4.72 10.60 8.39
N ARG A 139 4.22 11.70 8.97
CA ARG A 139 2.78 11.98 9.06
C ARG A 139 2.15 12.06 7.68
N TRP A 140 2.80 12.77 6.77
CA TRP A 140 2.33 12.89 5.39
C TRP A 140 2.27 11.52 4.69
N ILE A 141 3.33 10.71 4.85
CA ILE A 141 3.38 9.36 4.26
C ILE A 141 2.23 8.49 4.78
N ILE A 142 1.99 8.47 6.09
CA ILE A 142 0.89 7.69 6.67
C ILE A 142 -0.46 8.14 6.10
N LEU A 143 -0.71 9.45 6.03
CA LEU A 143 -1.95 10.00 5.48
C LEU A 143 -2.12 9.66 4.01
N HIS A 144 -1.05 9.73 3.22
CA HIS A 144 -1.04 9.35 1.82
C HIS A 144 -1.39 7.86 1.63
N ILE A 145 -0.79 6.98 2.43
CA ILE A 145 -1.07 5.54 2.33
C ILE A 145 -2.48 5.21 2.84
N ILE A 146 -3.01 5.91 3.83
CA ILE A 146 -4.43 5.78 4.22
C ILE A 146 -5.34 6.13 3.03
N GLU A 147 -5.06 7.24 2.32
CA GLU A 147 -5.84 7.68 1.15
C GLU A 147 -5.77 6.64 0.03
N GLU A 148 -4.56 6.21 -0.35
CA GLU A 148 -4.37 5.25 -1.45
C GLU A 148 -5.00 3.89 -1.11
N THR A 149 -4.77 3.37 0.09
CA THR A 149 -5.36 2.09 0.51
C THR A 149 -6.88 2.15 0.54
N ALA A 150 -7.48 3.25 1.05
CA ALA A 150 -8.93 3.43 1.08
C ALA A 150 -9.54 3.51 -0.33
N ARG A 151 -8.89 4.24 -1.25
CA ARG A 151 -9.30 4.33 -2.67
C ARG A 151 -9.25 2.96 -3.33
N ASN A 152 -8.18 2.23 -3.12
CA ASN A 152 -7.97 0.89 -3.68
C ASN A 152 -8.92 -0.15 -3.06
N ALA A 153 -9.27 -0.03 -1.78
CA ALA A 153 -10.31 -0.87 -1.16
C ALA A 153 -11.67 -0.67 -1.85
N GLY A 154 -12.06 0.57 -2.18
CA GLY A 154 -13.27 0.85 -2.94
C GLY A 154 -13.26 0.25 -4.36
N HIS A 155 -12.11 0.25 -5.03
CA HIS A 155 -11.93 -0.43 -6.32
C HIS A 155 -12.09 -1.94 -6.19
N LEU A 156 -11.48 -2.56 -5.16
CA LEU A 156 -11.62 -3.99 -4.86
C LEU A 156 -13.06 -4.37 -4.55
N ASP A 157 -13.79 -3.54 -3.80
CA ASP A 157 -15.19 -3.80 -3.46
C ASP A 157 -16.06 -3.87 -4.73
N THR A 158 -15.89 -2.91 -5.64
CA THR A 158 -16.57 -2.90 -6.94
C THR A 158 -16.17 -4.14 -7.79
N ALA A 159 -14.88 -4.50 -7.81
CA ALA A 159 -14.42 -5.69 -8.50
C ALA A 159 -15.03 -6.98 -7.91
N ARG A 160 -15.13 -7.04 -6.59
CA ARG A 160 -15.75 -8.15 -5.87
C ARG A 160 -17.21 -8.35 -6.27
N GLU A 161 -17.99 -7.26 -6.28
CA GLU A 161 -19.39 -7.31 -6.69
C GLU A 161 -19.55 -7.85 -8.12
N LEU A 162 -18.67 -7.42 -9.05
CA LEU A 162 -18.67 -7.92 -10.42
C LEU A 162 -18.21 -9.39 -10.55
N LEU A 163 -17.41 -9.90 -9.61
CA LEU A 163 -16.90 -11.26 -9.62
C LEU A 163 -17.91 -12.28 -9.09
N ASP A 164 -18.56 -12.01 -7.96
CA ASP A 164 -19.43 -12.96 -7.27
C ASP A 164 -20.68 -12.35 -6.62
N GLY A 165 -20.95 -11.06 -6.82
CA GLY A 165 -22.12 -10.34 -6.31
C GLY A 165 -22.05 -9.95 -4.84
N ARG A 166 -20.93 -10.19 -4.15
CA ARG A 166 -20.74 -9.74 -2.76
C ARG A 166 -20.22 -8.32 -2.72
N THR A 167 -20.59 -7.59 -1.65
CA THR A 167 -20.05 -6.27 -1.32
C THR A 167 -19.33 -6.34 0.02
N GLY A 168 -18.23 -5.58 0.16
CA GLY A 168 -17.47 -5.49 1.41
C GLY A 168 -18.15 -4.66 2.49
N LEU A 169 -19.20 -3.92 2.12
CA LEU A 169 -19.97 -3.06 3.01
C LEU A 169 -21.21 -3.77 3.62
N GLY A 170 -21.33 -5.07 3.43
CA GLY A 170 -22.43 -5.89 3.94
C GLY A 170 -22.24 -6.37 5.37
#